data_d9c6d6e0912974317fdc42014e987162
#
_entry.id   d9c6d6e0912974317fdc42014e987162
#
_cell.length_a   1.000
_cell.length_b   1.000
_cell.length_c   1.000
_cell.angle_alpha   90.00
_cell.angle_beta   90.00
_cell.angle_gamma   90.00
#
_symmetry.space_group_name_H-M   'P 1'
#
loop_
_entity.id
_entity.type
_entity.pdbx_description
1 polymer ?
#
loop_
_entity_poly.entity_id
_entity_poly.type
_entity_poly.pdbx_seq_one_letter_code
_entity_poly.pdbx_strand_id
1 'polypeptide(L)'
;MKAELRQLSQLLLSSRALWSVRSFEHHKLPWQQRFAKLAAALWAIDDDALETVDASQSLLLATLWPALAADLSEQELAALWDKRHFAWHLFDYPAPEQDNGQPKLCASTEARLSAGIKGRKWQQISRFANTIATHNNPFPLLEWCAGKGHLGRLLSALSGKAVLSLEWQASLCEAGELAAKKRNLPQQFVCADAFAAEPCYLKPKQHAIALHACGELHLTLLRRAVASGTAVVSVSPCCYHLLPSGDITPLSQSAQEQALRLDKAALQLPLNHSVIANQKARADRIKEVSWRLGFDSLQRELRAQDTYLPLPAVRQSQLSGSFKDFCLWAAAQKGVLLPEAVDFAAYQRLGEQRRRLTARIDLAAHLFRPVIERYLLLDRVCFLLEAGYRVQLGAFCEQATTPRNALIHAWLPGSR
;
A
#
# COMPACT_ATOMS: atom_id res chain seq x y z
N MET A 1 -0.95 -3.12 -21.51
CA MET A 1 -0.12 -2.86 -20.33
C MET A 1 0.92 -1.75 -20.56
N LYS A 2 1.88 -1.82 -21.53
CA LYS A 2 2.85 -0.72 -21.76
C LYS A 2 2.19 0.60 -22.16
N ALA A 3 1.20 0.57 -23.06
CA ALA A 3 0.44 1.77 -23.43
C ALA A 3 -0.31 2.38 -22.23
N GLU A 4 -0.92 1.53 -21.42
CA GLU A 4 -1.62 1.94 -20.21
C GLU A 4 -0.67 2.52 -19.16
N LEU A 5 0.51 1.92 -18.95
CA LEU A 5 1.54 2.48 -18.07
C LEU A 5 1.91 3.91 -18.48
N ARG A 6 2.10 4.17 -19.78
CA ARG A 6 2.38 5.51 -20.32
C ARG A 6 1.22 6.47 -20.07
N GLN A 7 -0.01 6.04 -20.33
CA GLN A 7 -1.21 6.84 -20.08
C GLN A 7 -1.33 7.23 -18.60
N LEU A 8 -1.16 6.27 -17.67
CA LEU A 8 -1.17 6.54 -16.23
C LEU A 8 -0.02 7.45 -15.81
N SER A 9 1.16 7.30 -16.38
CA SER A 9 2.28 8.19 -16.13
C SER A 9 1.95 9.65 -16.52
N GLN A 10 1.36 9.84 -17.69
CA GLN A 10 0.93 11.16 -18.19
C GLN A 10 -0.20 11.74 -17.30
N LEU A 11 -1.18 10.92 -16.91
CA LEU A 11 -2.23 11.32 -15.97
C LEU A 11 -1.65 11.79 -14.64
N LEU A 12 -0.73 11.02 -14.06
CA LEU A 12 -0.10 11.37 -12.78
C LEU A 12 0.77 12.63 -12.90
N LEU A 13 1.47 12.82 -14.01
CA LEU A 13 2.24 14.05 -14.25
C LEU A 13 1.34 15.28 -14.38
N SER A 14 0.27 15.22 -15.17
CA SER A 14 -0.66 16.34 -15.38
C SER A 14 -1.49 16.71 -14.14
N SER A 15 -1.75 15.71 -13.28
CA SER A 15 -2.54 15.85 -12.06
C SER A 15 -1.70 16.02 -10.78
N ARG A 16 -0.39 16.17 -10.91
CA ARG A 16 0.55 16.17 -9.77
C ARG A 16 0.17 17.17 -8.68
N ALA A 17 -0.40 18.30 -9.05
CA ALA A 17 -0.88 19.33 -8.10
C ALA A 17 -1.96 18.80 -7.14
N LEU A 18 -2.75 17.78 -7.51
CA LEU A 18 -3.81 17.23 -6.68
C LEU A 18 -3.33 16.17 -5.67
N TRP A 19 -2.37 15.33 -6.05
CA TRP A 19 -1.99 14.16 -5.23
C TRP A 19 -0.60 14.27 -4.58
N SER A 20 0.31 15.11 -5.10
CA SER A 20 1.66 15.30 -4.55
C SER A 20 1.73 16.50 -3.61
N VAL A 21 0.73 16.64 -2.74
CA VAL A 21 0.59 17.79 -1.83
C VAL A 21 0.80 17.32 -0.41
N ARG A 22 1.62 18.06 0.34
CA ARG A 22 1.79 17.87 1.78
C ARG A 22 0.78 18.74 2.51
N SER A 23 -0.37 18.18 2.85
CA SER A 23 -1.53 18.89 3.36
C SER A 23 -1.24 19.79 4.56
N PHE A 24 -0.33 19.37 5.46
CA PHE A 24 0.07 20.13 6.64
C PHE A 24 0.85 21.43 6.33
N GLU A 25 1.41 21.57 5.14
CA GLU A 25 2.19 22.74 4.75
C GLU A 25 1.31 23.90 4.24
N HIS A 26 0.03 23.64 3.94
CA HIS A 26 -0.84 24.59 3.27
C HIS A 26 -1.86 25.26 4.20
N HIS A 27 -2.18 26.54 3.88
CA HIS A 27 -3.21 27.34 4.55
C HIS A 27 -4.48 27.55 3.70
N LYS A 28 -4.45 27.10 2.45
CA LYS A 28 -5.57 27.07 1.49
C LYS A 28 -5.41 25.88 0.55
N LEU A 29 -6.46 25.54 -0.20
CA LEU A 29 -6.36 24.51 -1.25
C LEU A 29 -5.39 25.00 -2.34
N PRO A 30 -4.23 24.34 -2.52
CA PRO A 30 -3.16 24.90 -3.38
C PRO A 30 -3.53 24.90 -4.86
N TRP A 31 -4.47 24.06 -5.26
CA TRP A 31 -4.95 23.88 -6.63
C TRP A 31 -6.33 24.54 -6.88
N GLN A 32 -6.87 25.32 -5.94
CA GLN A 32 -8.23 25.87 -5.98
C GLN A 32 -8.51 26.71 -7.24
N GLN A 33 -7.51 27.44 -7.75
CA GLN A 33 -7.70 28.26 -8.96
C GLN A 33 -7.92 27.40 -10.22
N ARG A 34 -7.23 26.27 -10.33
CA ARG A 34 -7.34 25.35 -11.47
C ARG A 34 -8.56 24.42 -11.36
N PHE A 35 -8.92 24.02 -10.14
CA PHE A 35 -9.98 23.05 -9.84
C PHE A 35 -11.03 23.66 -8.90
N ALA A 36 -11.70 24.72 -9.37
CA ALA A 36 -12.61 25.53 -8.56
C ALA A 36 -13.89 24.75 -8.16
N LYS A 37 -14.43 23.94 -9.08
CA LYS A 37 -15.63 23.13 -8.82
C LYS A 37 -15.31 21.98 -7.87
N LEU A 38 -14.15 21.34 -8.03
CA LEU A 38 -13.65 20.34 -7.07
C LEU A 38 -13.49 20.97 -5.68
N ALA A 39 -12.91 22.17 -5.58
CA ALA A 39 -12.74 22.88 -4.32
C ALA A 39 -14.10 23.15 -3.64
N ALA A 40 -15.09 23.61 -4.41
CA ALA A 40 -16.45 23.83 -3.90
C ALA A 40 -17.11 22.52 -3.41
N ALA A 41 -16.97 21.43 -4.17
CA ALA A 41 -17.49 20.12 -3.81
C ALA A 41 -16.87 19.59 -2.51
N LEU A 42 -15.56 19.76 -2.33
CA LEU A 42 -14.86 19.36 -1.10
C LEU A 42 -15.34 20.15 0.13
N TRP A 43 -15.56 21.45 -0.02
CA TRP A 43 -16.09 22.28 1.07
C TRP A 43 -17.58 22.02 1.36
N ALA A 44 -18.33 21.47 0.42
CA ALA A 44 -19.72 21.05 0.62
C ALA A 44 -19.87 19.73 1.41
N ILE A 45 -18.79 18.98 1.60
CA ILE A 45 -18.81 17.77 2.44
C ILE A 45 -18.79 18.20 3.92
N ASP A 46 -19.78 17.72 4.68
CA ASP A 46 -19.83 17.92 6.12
C ASP A 46 -18.61 17.32 6.81
N ASP A 47 -18.08 18.00 7.83
CA ASP A 47 -16.88 17.55 8.55
C ASP A 47 -17.01 16.13 9.13
N ASP A 48 -18.21 15.75 9.57
CA ASP A 48 -18.49 14.42 10.11
C ASP A 48 -18.58 13.33 9.03
N ALA A 49 -18.84 13.70 7.78
CA ALA A 49 -18.91 12.80 6.64
C ALA A 49 -17.54 12.52 6.00
N LEU A 50 -16.50 13.35 6.25
CA LEU A 50 -15.20 13.26 5.61
C LEU A 50 -14.57 11.87 5.71
N GLU A 51 -14.58 11.26 6.91
CA GLU A 51 -14.00 9.91 7.10
C GLU A 51 -14.82 8.82 6.42
N THR A 52 -16.15 8.95 6.40
CA THR A 52 -17.02 7.99 5.70
C THR A 52 -16.78 8.03 4.19
N VAL A 53 -16.66 9.23 3.64
CA VAL A 53 -16.33 9.43 2.22
C VAL A 53 -14.94 8.86 1.91
N ASP A 54 -13.96 9.12 2.77
CA ASP A 54 -12.59 8.64 2.59
C ASP A 54 -12.43 7.12 2.72
N ALA A 55 -13.26 6.48 3.56
CA ALA A 55 -13.21 5.04 3.80
C ALA A 55 -13.67 4.20 2.59
N SER A 56 -14.39 4.80 1.64
CA SER A 56 -14.91 4.12 0.46
C SER A 56 -14.48 4.82 -0.82
N GLN A 57 -13.59 4.20 -1.59
CA GLN A 57 -13.13 4.75 -2.87
C GLN A 57 -14.29 4.98 -3.86
N SER A 58 -15.29 4.12 -3.87
CA SER A 58 -16.48 4.28 -4.72
C SER A 58 -17.30 5.49 -4.31
N LEU A 59 -17.49 5.71 -3.00
CA LEU A 59 -18.20 6.88 -2.49
C LEU A 59 -17.38 8.16 -2.74
N LEU A 60 -16.09 8.14 -2.48
CA LEU A 60 -15.18 9.25 -2.77
C LEU A 60 -15.24 9.65 -4.24
N LEU A 61 -15.15 8.66 -5.14
CA LEU A 61 -15.24 8.88 -6.58
C LEU A 61 -16.62 9.38 -6.99
N ALA A 62 -17.71 8.84 -6.44
CA ALA A 62 -19.07 9.31 -6.72
C ALA A 62 -19.28 10.76 -6.27
N THR A 63 -18.70 11.14 -5.13
CA THR A 63 -18.84 12.47 -4.55
C THR A 63 -18.03 13.53 -5.32
N LEU A 64 -16.79 13.23 -5.69
CA LEU A 64 -15.85 14.24 -6.19
C LEU A 64 -15.67 14.23 -7.72
N TRP A 65 -15.90 13.10 -8.39
CA TRP A 65 -15.69 12.98 -9.83
C TRP A 65 -16.52 13.97 -10.67
N PRO A 66 -17.82 14.20 -10.39
CA PRO A 66 -18.59 15.14 -11.20
C PRO A 66 -18.00 16.56 -11.21
N ALA A 67 -17.52 17.01 -10.04
CA ALA A 67 -16.92 18.33 -9.90
C ALA A 67 -15.53 18.39 -10.55
N LEU A 68 -14.71 17.35 -10.34
CA LEU A 68 -13.40 17.23 -10.96
C LEU A 68 -13.51 17.20 -12.49
N ALA A 69 -14.40 16.37 -13.03
CA ALA A 69 -14.63 16.30 -14.48
C ALA A 69 -15.11 17.62 -15.07
N ALA A 70 -15.93 18.37 -14.32
CA ALA A 70 -16.41 19.69 -14.76
C ALA A 70 -15.34 20.79 -14.74
N ASP A 71 -14.20 20.58 -14.06
CA ASP A 71 -13.02 21.46 -14.10
C ASP A 71 -12.05 21.12 -15.24
N LEU A 72 -12.27 20.01 -15.95
CA LEU A 72 -11.44 19.52 -17.06
C LEU A 72 -12.08 19.87 -18.40
N SER A 73 -11.26 20.11 -19.42
CA SER A 73 -11.72 20.22 -20.80
C SER A 73 -12.13 18.87 -21.37
N GLU A 74 -12.96 18.86 -22.40
CA GLU A 74 -13.33 17.63 -23.12
C GLU A 74 -12.12 16.88 -23.67
N GLN A 75 -11.10 17.62 -24.13
CA GLN A 75 -9.85 17.03 -24.61
C GLN A 75 -9.07 16.32 -23.51
N GLU A 76 -8.97 16.92 -22.32
CA GLU A 76 -8.31 16.30 -21.16
C GLU A 76 -9.04 15.04 -20.73
N LEU A 77 -10.39 15.08 -20.64
CA LEU A 77 -11.21 13.93 -20.31
C LEU A 77 -11.04 12.78 -21.32
N ALA A 78 -11.06 13.09 -22.63
CA ALA A 78 -10.93 12.09 -23.67
C ALA A 78 -9.50 11.48 -23.74
N ALA A 79 -8.47 12.29 -23.49
CA ALA A 79 -7.07 11.86 -23.64
C ALA A 79 -6.52 11.11 -22.42
N LEU A 80 -6.82 11.56 -21.20
CA LEU A 80 -6.10 11.12 -20.00
C LEU A 80 -7.00 10.74 -18.82
N TRP A 81 -8.12 11.46 -18.61
CA TRP A 81 -8.89 11.37 -17.38
C TRP A 81 -10.05 10.35 -17.47
N ASP A 82 -9.72 9.08 -17.67
CA ASP A 82 -10.71 8.01 -17.64
C ASP A 82 -11.09 7.69 -16.18
N LYS A 83 -12.39 7.87 -15.85
CA LYS A 83 -12.96 7.56 -14.53
C LYS A 83 -12.61 6.15 -14.03
N ARG A 84 -12.46 5.20 -14.94
CA ARG A 84 -12.13 3.80 -14.61
C ARG A 84 -10.79 3.67 -13.91
N HIS A 85 -9.81 4.56 -14.16
CA HIS A 85 -8.52 4.54 -13.48
C HIS A 85 -8.61 4.88 -12.00
N PHE A 86 -9.67 5.56 -11.57
CA PHE A 86 -9.89 5.98 -10.19
C PHE A 86 -10.69 4.98 -9.34
N ALA A 87 -11.06 3.84 -9.92
CA ALA A 87 -11.73 2.76 -9.23
C ALA A 87 -10.78 1.60 -8.93
N TRP A 88 -11.05 0.86 -7.85
CA TRP A 88 -10.25 -0.33 -7.50
C TRP A 88 -10.51 -1.55 -8.41
N HIS A 89 -11.45 -1.49 -9.34
CA HIS A 89 -11.73 -2.57 -10.30
C HIS A 89 -10.64 -2.63 -11.36
N LEU A 90 -9.50 -3.17 -10.98
CA LEU A 90 -8.33 -3.07 -11.82
C LEU A 90 -8.10 -4.27 -12.70
N PHE A 91 -8.62 -5.44 -12.37
CA PHE A 91 -8.27 -6.65 -13.06
C PHE A 91 -9.39 -7.67 -12.97
N ASP A 92 -9.87 -8.08 -14.14
CA ASP A 92 -10.64 -9.29 -14.31
C ASP A 92 -9.70 -10.51 -14.18
N TYR A 93 -9.11 -10.68 -13.00
CA TYR A 93 -8.69 -12.00 -12.63
C TYR A 93 -9.98 -12.73 -12.28
N PRO A 94 -10.34 -13.78 -13.01
CA PRO A 94 -11.49 -14.57 -12.58
C PRO A 94 -11.20 -14.96 -11.13
N ALA A 95 -12.06 -14.47 -10.22
CA ALA A 95 -12.07 -15.03 -8.88
C ALA A 95 -12.08 -16.56 -9.09
N PRO A 96 -11.19 -17.33 -8.44
CA PRO A 96 -11.17 -18.76 -8.67
C PRO A 96 -12.61 -19.24 -8.52
N GLU A 97 -13.19 -19.73 -9.61
CA GLU A 97 -14.55 -20.27 -9.62
C GLU A 97 -14.61 -21.26 -8.47
N GLN A 98 -15.58 -21.06 -7.60
CA GLN A 98 -15.58 -21.69 -6.27
C GLN A 98 -15.60 -23.22 -6.30
N ASP A 99 -15.63 -23.90 -7.46
CA ASP A 99 -15.89 -25.34 -7.48
C ASP A 99 -15.27 -26.21 -8.61
N ASN A 100 -14.30 -25.79 -9.37
CA ASN A 100 -13.78 -26.62 -10.47
C ASN A 100 -12.44 -27.27 -10.13
N GLY A 101 -12.47 -28.45 -9.47
CA GLY A 101 -11.34 -29.37 -9.44
C GLY A 101 -10.11 -28.96 -8.61
N GLN A 102 -10.24 -27.95 -7.75
CA GLN A 102 -9.14 -27.56 -6.86
C GLN A 102 -8.87 -28.63 -5.79
N PRO A 103 -7.62 -28.91 -5.45
CA PRO A 103 -7.29 -29.79 -4.35
C PRO A 103 -7.85 -29.20 -3.04
N LYS A 104 -8.96 -29.77 -2.55
CA LYS A 104 -9.56 -29.37 -1.28
C LYS A 104 -8.92 -30.18 -0.15
N LEU A 105 -8.46 -29.51 0.88
CA LEU A 105 -8.07 -30.16 2.12
C LEU A 105 -9.33 -30.64 2.86
N CYS A 106 -9.24 -31.79 3.53
CA CYS A 106 -10.29 -32.16 4.45
C CYS A 106 -10.39 -31.17 5.61
N ALA A 107 -11.59 -30.97 6.16
CA ALA A 107 -11.86 -29.97 7.20
C ALA A 107 -10.93 -30.11 8.42
N SER A 108 -10.58 -31.33 8.81
CA SER A 108 -9.66 -31.59 9.93
C SER A 108 -8.22 -31.15 9.65
N THR A 109 -7.76 -31.25 8.42
CA THR A 109 -6.43 -30.78 7.99
C THR A 109 -6.41 -29.24 7.92
N GLU A 110 -7.45 -28.65 7.36
CA GLU A 110 -7.58 -27.20 7.32
C GLU A 110 -7.63 -26.58 8.71
N ALA A 111 -8.41 -27.15 9.64
CA ALA A 111 -8.46 -26.73 11.04
C ALA A 111 -7.09 -26.78 11.72
N ARG A 112 -6.29 -27.83 11.45
CA ARG A 112 -4.93 -27.97 11.98
C ARG A 112 -3.94 -26.98 11.38
N LEU A 113 -4.09 -26.61 10.10
CA LEU A 113 -3.22 -25.63 9.43
C LEU A 113 -3.55 -24.20 9.83
N SER A 114 -4.82 -23.89 10.07
CA SER A 114 -5.30 -22.56 10.48
C SER A 114 -5.11 -22.26 11.97
N ALA A 115 -4.86 -23.30 12.79
CA ALA A 115 -4.73 -23.16 14.23
C ALA A 115 -3.67 -22.11 14.64
N GLY A 116 -4.09 -21.12 15.46
CA GLY A 116 -3.23 -20.03 15.91
C GLY A 116 -3.02 -18.88 14.90
N ILE A 117 -3.70 -18.92 13.75
CA ILE A 117 -3.67 -17.85 12.75
C ILE A 117 -4.97 -17.04 12.85
N LYS A 118 -4.85 -15.71 12.92
CA LYS A 118 -6.03 -14.82 12.93
C LYS A 118 -6.87 -15.03 11.67
N GLY A 119 -8.21 -15.10 11.79
CA GLY A 119 -9.13 -15.44 10.71
C GLY A 119 -8.89 -14.67 9.40
N ARG A 120 -8.75 -13.33 9.46
CA ARG A 120 -8.44 -12.51 8.27
C ARG A 120 -7.11 -12.90 7.62
N LYS A 121 -6.06 -13.20 8.41
CA LYS A 121 -4.77 -13.63 7.88
C LYS A 121 -4.89 -15.00 7.21
N TRP A 122 -5.66 -15.92 7.81
CA TRP A 122 -5.91 -17.23 7.21
C TRP A 122 -6.64 -17.10 5.87
N GLN A 123 -7.68 -16.27 5.80
CA GLN A 123 -8.40 -16.01 4.53
C GLN A 123 -7.46 -15.50 3.42
N GLN A 124 -6.56 -14.56 3.74
CA GLN A 124 -5.58 -14.08 2.76
C GLN A 124 -4.67 -15.20 2.26
N ILE A 125 -4.11 -16.00 3.18
CA ILE A 125 -3.21 -17.10 2.85
C ILE A 125 -3.95 -18.14 2.00
N SER A 126 -5.17 -18.55 2.38
CA SER A 126 -5.96 -19.56 1.69
C SER A 126 -6.37 -19.10 0.29
N ARG A 127 -6.83 -17.87 0.14
CA ARG A 127 -7.20 -17.32 -1.17
C ARG A 127 -5.99 -17.24 -2.10
N PHE A 128 -4.86 -16.74 -1.62
CA PHE A 128 -3.62 -16.68 -2.41
C PHE A 128 -3.13 -18.08 -2.80
N ALA A 129 -3.10 -19.03 -1.85
CA ALA A 129 -2.70 -20.40 -2.12
C ALA A 129 -3.60 -21.08 -3.15
N ASN A 130 -4.92 -20.94 -3.02
CA ASN A 130 -5.87 -21.51 -3.96
C ASN A 130 -5.70 -20.93 -5.36
N THR A 131 -5.52 -19.61 -5.48
CA THR A 131 -5.28 -18.95 -6.79
C THR A 131 -3.99 -19.48 -7.43
N ILE A 132 -2.92 -19.68 -6.67
CA ILE A 132 -1.66 -20.24 -7.20
C ILE A 132 -1.81 -21.73 -7.56
N ALA A 133 -2.55 -22.50 -6.79
CA ALA A 133 -2.74 -23.93 -7.02
C ALA A 133 -3.48 -24.22 -8.33
N THR A 134 -4.30 -23.29 -8.85
CA THR A 134 -4.94 -23.42 -10.18
C THR A 134 -3.93 -23.40 -11.32
N HIS A 135 -2.77 -22.78 -11.11
CA HIS A 135 -1.68 -22.76 -12.09
C HIS A 135 -0.80 -24.01 -11.91
N ASN A 136 -1.23 -25.13 -12.48
CA ASN A 136 -0.52 -26.38 -12.35
C ASN A 136 0.87 -26.29 -13.01
N ASN A 137 1.93 -26.25 -12.22
CA ASN A 137 3.31 -26.29 -12.67
C ASN A 137 4.08 -27.37 -11.86
N PRO A 138 5.11 -28.04 -12.42
CA PRO A 138 5.79 -29.16 -11.77
C PRO A 138 6.85 -28.74 -10.73
N PHE A 139 7.13 -27.44 -10.59
CA PHE A 139 8.32 -26.97 -9.89
C PHE A 139 8.15 -26.94 -8.36
N PRO A 140 9.24 -27.19 -7.60
CA PRO A 140 9.27 -26.93 -6.17
C PRO A 140 9.10 -25.42 -5.90
N LEU A 141 8.65 -25.11 -4.67
CA LEU A 141 8.32 -23.75 -4.27
C LEU A 141 9.47 -23.10 -3.48
N LEU A 142 9.72 -21.83 -3.74
CA LEU A 142 10.48 -20.95 -2.84
C LEU A 142 9.53 -19.91 -2.25
N GLU A 143 9.30 -19.96 -0.95
CA GLU A 143 8.54 -18.94 -0.23
C GLU A 143 9.49 -17.84 0.24
N TRP A 144 9.32 -16.64 -0.31
CA TRP A 144 10.16 -15.48 -0.05
C TRP A 144 9.63 -14.67 1.14
N CYS A 145 10.49 -14.38 2.13
CA CYS A 145 10.11 -13.69 3.37
C CYS A 145 8.98 -14.41 4.13
N ALA A 146 9.20 -15.69 4.40
CA ALA A 146 8.18 -16.64 4.80
C ALA A 146 7.56 -16.40 6.20
N GLY A 147 8.24 -15.67 7.08
CA GLY A 147 7.85 -15.59 8.48
C GLY A 147 7.82 -17.00 9.11
N LYS A 148 6.68 -17.38 9.65
CA LYS A 148 6.46 -18.77 10.16
C LYS A 148 6.10 -19.79 9.07
N GLY A 149 6.19 -19.44 7.79
CA GLY A 149 5.93 -20.31 6.65
C GLY A 149 4.50 -20.84 6.54
N HIS A 150 3.52 -20.05 6.88
CA HIS A 150 2.13 -20.48 6.83
C HIS A 150 1.64 -20.71 5.40
N LEU A 151 2.04 -19.88 4.44
CA LEU A 151 1.68 -20.02 3.04
C LEU A 151 2.36 -21.23 2.42
N GLY A 152 3.67 -21.37 2.60
CA GLY A 152 4.41 -22.54 2.10
C GLY A 152 3.88 -23.85 2.66
N ARG A 153 3.51 -23.87 3.94
CA ARG A 153 2.91 -25.03 4.61
C ARG A 153 1.56 -25.41 4.00
N LEU A 154 0.70 -24.42 3.72
CA LEU A 154 -0.58 -24.66 3.07
C LEU A 154 -0.38 -25.18 1.64
N LEU A 155 0.50 -24.55 0.86
CA LEU A 155 0.79 -24.96 -0.51
C LEU A 155 1.42 -26.37 -0.57
N SER A 156 2.31 -26.69 0.36
CA SER A 156 2.86 -28.05 0.49
C SER A 156 1.78 -29.09 0.78
N ALA A 157 0.84 -28.77 1.68
CA ALA A 157 -0.29 -29.65 1.99
C ALA A 157 -1.26 -29.82 0.81
N LEU A 158 -1.49 -28.77 0.01
CA LEU A 158 -2.38 -28.80 -1.16
C LEU A 158 -1.77 -29.55 -2.34
N SER A 159 -0.47 -29.42 -2.58
CA SER A 159 0.18 -29.89 -3.81
C SER A 159 1.17 -31.05 -3.61
N GLY A 160 1.54 -31.37 -2.37
CA GLY A 160 2.61 -32.34 -2.06
C GLY A 160 4.02 -31.85 -2.43
N LYS A 161 4.18 -30.63 -2.94
CA LYS A 161 5.47 -30.11 -3.42
C LYS A 161 6.39 -29.73 -2.26
N ALA A 162 7.70 -29.89 -2.51
CA ALA A 162 8.72 -29.37 -1.63
C ALA A 162 8.69 -27.84 -1.60
N VAL A 163 8.81 -27.25 -0.42
CA VAL A 163 8.87 -25.81 -0.18
C VAL A 163 10.15 -25.45 0.55
N LEU A 164 10.92 -24.53 0.01
CA LEU A 164 12.00 -23.85 0.71
C LEU A 164 11.49 -22.47 1.17
N SER A 165 11.40 -22.26 2.47
CA SER A 165 10.96 -21.00 3.07
C SER A 165 12.16 -20.17 3.49
N LEU A 166 12.37 -19.01 2.85
CA LEU A 166 13.44 -18.07 3.16
C LEU A 166 12.93 -17.04 4.17
N GLU A 167 13.61 -16.94 5.31
CA GLU A 167 13.30 -15.99 6.39
C GLU A 167 14.59 -15.59 7.11
N TRP A 168 14.72 -14.32 7.52
CA TRP A 168 15.96 -13.81 8.16
C TRP A 168 15.96 -13.98 9.68
N GLN A 169 14.79 -14.12 10.32
CA GLN A 169 14.68 -14.28 11.77
C GLN A 169 14.77 -15.75 12.16
N ALA A 170 15.86 -16.15 12.84
CA ALA A 170 16.11 -17.52 13.25
C ALA A 170 14.94 -18.12 14.06
N SER A 171 14.37 -17.36 14.99
CA SER A 171 13.24 -17.83 15.81
C SER A 171 11.98 -18.14 15.00
N LEU A 172 11.75 -17.46 13.88
CA LEU A 172 10.64 -17.74 12.97
C LEU A 172 10.92 -18.95 12.10
N CYS A 173 12.18 -19.13 11.67
CA CYS A 173 12.64 -20.33 10.96
C CYS A 173 12.44 -21.57 11.82
N GLU A 174 12.93 -21.57 13.06
CA GLU A 174 12.81 -22.68 14.02
C GLU A 174 11.34 -23.06 14.29
N ALA A 175 10.50 -22.04 14.55
CA ALA A 175 9.07 -22.24 14.76
C ALA A 175 8.36 -22.81 13.52
N GLY A 176 8.76 -22.37 12.34
CA GLY A 176 8.25 -22.84 11.05
C GLY A 176 8.65 -24.28 10.77
N GLU A 177 9.93 -24.60 10.93
CA GLU A 177 10.51 -25.93 10.77
C GLU A 177 9.84 -26.98 11.68
N LEU A 178 9.71 -26.64 12.97
CA LEU A 178 9.01 -27.49 13.95
C LEU A 178 7.55 -27.74 13.53
N ALA A 179 6.88 -26.71 13.06
CA ALA A 179 5.49 -26.82 12.62
C ALA A 179 5.32 -27.65 11.34
N ALA A 180 6.28 -27.62 10.42
CA ALA A 180 6.32 -28.44 9.22
C ALA A 180 6.59 -29.92 9.56
N LYS A 181 7.60 -30.19 10.38
CA LYS A 181 7.96 -31.55 10.87
C LYS A 181 6.79 -32.21 11.60
N LYS A 182 6.12 -31.49 12.51
CA LYS A 182 4.94 -32.02 13.24
C LYS A 182 3.81 -32.46 12.32
N ARG A 183 3.78 -31.99 11.07
CA ARG A 183 2.74 -32.27 10.07
C ARG A 183 3.21 -33.17 8.94
N ASN A 184 4.45 -33.63 8.99
CA ASN A 184 5.10 -34.41 7.92
C ASN A 184 5.00 -33.77 6.54
N LEU A 185 5.18 -32.41 6.48
CA LEU A 185 5.13 -31.68 5.24
C LEU A 185 6.55 -31.43 4.71
N PRO A 186 6.79 -31.53 3.38
CA PRO A 186 8.09 -31.31 2.76
C PRO A 186 8.40 -29.79 2.66
N GLN A 187 8.43 -29.10 3.81
CA GLN A 187 8.79 -27.71 3.95
C GLN A 187 10.05 -27.59 4.81
N GLN A 188 11.05 -26.92 4.28
CA GLN A 188 12.32 -26.61 4.95
C GLN A 188 12.51 -25.10 5.05
N PHE A 189 13.26 -24.66 6.04
CA PHE A 189 13.58 -23.26 6.22
C PHE A 189 15.06 -23.00 5.99
N VAL A 190 15.34 -21.83 5.43
CA VAL A 190 16.67 -21.26 5.38
C VAL A 190 16.65 -19.90 6.06
N CYS A 191 17.50 -19.78 7.10
CA CYS A 191 17.69 -18.52 7.81
C CYS A 191 18.71 -17.66 7.02
N ALA A 192 18.20 -16.73 6.21
CA ALA A 192 19.05 -15.90 5.35
C ALA A 192 18.42 -14.54 5.09
N ASP A 193 19.28 -13.54 4.86
CA ASP A 193 18.85 -12.22 4.44
C ASP A 193 18.48 -12.24 2.96
N ALA A 194 17.24 -11.85 2.67
CA ALA A 194 16.71 -11.72 1.31
C ALA A 194 17.49 -10.68 0.46
N PHE A 195 18.22 -9.77 1.07
CA PHE A 195 19.07 -8.79 0.39
C PHE A 195 20.48 -9.27 0.13
N ALA A 196 20.96 -10.33 0.80
CA ALA A 196 22.28 -10.88 0.56
C ALA A 196 22.42 -11.41 -0.87
N ALA A 197 23.50 -11.08 -1.57
CA ALA A 197 23.71 -11.51 -2.95
C ALA A 197 23.91 -13.03 -3.03
N GLU A 198 24.67 -13.57 -2.09
CA GLU A 198 25.01 -14.99 -2.02
C GLU A 198 24.72 -15.56 -0.61
N PRO A 199 24.29 -16.81 -0.52
CA PRO A 199 23.94 -17.68 -1.65
C PRO A 199 22.60 -17.30 -2.30
N CYS A 200 22.50 -17.42 -3.64
CA CYS A 200 21.25 -17.21 -4.36
C CYS A 200 20.36 -18.45 -4.25
N TYR A 201 19.18 -18.27 -3.65
CA TYR A 201 18.21 -19.35 -3.46
C TYR A 201 17.23 -19.50 -4.63
N LEU A 202 17.18 -18.52 -5.54
CA LEU A 202 16.36 -18.59 -6.75
C LEU A 202 17.03 -19.42 -7.84
N LYS A 203 16.26 -20.31 -8.46
CA LYS A 203 16.74 -21.30 -9.45
C LYS A 203 15.83 -21.32 -10.68
N PRO A 204 16.33 -21.73 -11.86
CA PRO A 204 15.51 -21.79 -13.08
C PRO A 204 14.26 -22.67 -12.93
N LYS A 205 14.42 -23.90 -12.43
CA LYS A 205 13.29 -24.85 -12.24
C LYS A 205 12.64 -24.69 -10.88
N GLN A 206 12.02 -23.53 -10.64
CA GLN A 206 11.42 -23.19 -9.35
C GLN A 206 10.22 -22.27 -9.55
N HIS A 207 9.27 -22.31 -8.61
CA HIS A 207 8.19 -21.35 -8.50
C HIS A 207 8.42 -20.49 -7.25
N ALA A 208 8.81 -19.25 -7.45
CA ALA A 208 9.00 -18.29 -6.37
C ALA A 208 7.65 -17.64 -5.98
N ILE A 209 7.32 -17.68 -4.70
CA ILE A 209 6.07 -17.15 -4.17
C ILE A 209 6.34 -16.12 -3.07
N ALA A 210 5.56 -15.03 -3.06
CA ALA A 210 5.64 -14.03 -2.01
C ALA A 210 4.27 -13.40 -1.72
N LEU A 211 3.77 -13.62 -0.52
CA LEU A 211 2.59 -12.93 0.00
C LEU A 211 3.05 -11.86 0.99
N HIS A 212 2.81 -10.58 0.67
CA HIS A 212 3.23 -9.45 1.48
C HIS A 212 4.76 -9.26 1.63
N ALA A 213 5.53 -9.52 0.58
CA ALA A 213 6.92 -9.06 0.52
C ALA A 213 6.94 -7.52 0.36
N CYS A 214 7.24 -6.82 1.45
CA CYS A 214 7.05 -5.38 1.56
C CYS A 214 8.17 -4.58 0.88
N GLY A 215 7.81 -3.54 0.13
CA GLY A 215 8.75 -2.55 -0.40
C GLY A 215 9.87 -3.18 -1.24
N GLU A 216 11.11 -2.91 -0.89
CA GLU A 216 12.29 -3.41 -1.63
C GLU A 216 12.40 -4.94 -1.68
N LEU A 217 11.79 -5.66 -0.73
CA LEU A 217 11.83 -7.13 -0.72
C LEU A 217 11.18 -7.75 -1.97
N HIS A 218 10.03 -7.22 -2.44
CA HIS A 218 9.43 -7.74 -3.66
C HIS A 218 10.16 -7.28 -4.93
N LEU A 219 10.76 -6.09 -4.92
CA LEU A 219 11.58 -5.61 -6.03
C LEU A 219 12.83 -6.47 -6.19
N THR A 220 13.48 -6.81 -5.06
CA THR A 220 14.63 -7.72 -5.03
C THR A 220 14.25 -9.11 -5.53
N LEU A 221 13.10 -9.66 -5.10
CA LEU A 221 12.59 -10.92 -5.62
C LEU A 221 12.47 -10.90 -7.15
N LEU A 222 11.80 -9.88 -7.70
CA LEU A 222 11.57 -9.79 -9.15
C LEU A 222 12.89 -9.67 -9.94
N ARG A 223 13.81 -8.78 -9.50
CA ARG A 223 15.13 -8.65 -10.15
C ARG A 223 15.91 -9.96 -10.15
N ARG A 224 15.95 -10.65 -9.01
CA ARG A 224 16.69 -11.91 -8.87
C ARG A 224 16.03 -13.05 -9.61
N ALA A 225 14.70 -13.13 -9.60
CA ALA A 225 13.97 -14.14 -10.36
C ALA A 225 14.25 -14.01 -11.87
N VAL A 226 14.28 -12.79 -12.39
CA VAL A 226 14.67 -12.53 -13.79
C VAL A 226 16.12 -12.91 -14.04
N ALA A 227 17.05 -12.48 -13.18
CA ALA A 227 18.49 -12.79 -13.34
C ALA A 227 18.77 -14.30 -13.25
N SER A 228 18.04 -15.04 -12.43
CA SER A 228 18.17 -16.51 -12.29
C SER A 228 17.36 -17.30 -13.31
N GLY A 229 16.58 -16.66 -14.17
CA GLY A 229 15.67 -17.36 -15.09
C GLY A 229 14.64 -18.23 -14.38
N THR A 230 14.13 -17.80 -13.22
CA THR A 230 13.17 -18.57 -12.42
C THR A 230 11.88 -18.80 -13.20
N ALA A 231 11.48 -20.07 -13.34
CA ALA A 231 10.40 -20.48 -14.25
C ALA A 231 9.06 -19.80 -13.98
N VAL A 232 8.67 -19.68 -12.70
CA VAL A 232 7.38 -19.12 -12.29
C VAL A 232 7.56 -18.19 -11.09
N VAL A 233 6.87 -17.06 -11.10
CA VAL A 233 6.85 -16.09 -10.00
C VAL A 233 5.41 -15.71 -9.69
N SER A 234 5.01 -15.78 -8.42
CA SER A 234 3.71 -15.30 -7.92
C SER A 234 3.93 -14.37 -6.74
N VAL A 235 3.63 -13.10 -6.90
CA VAL A 235 3.87 -12.09 -5.87
C VAL A 235 2.68 -11.18 -5.66
N SER A 236 2.36 -10.91 -4.39
CA SER A 236 1.43 -9.86 -3.98
C SER A 236 2.23 -8.68 -3.44
N PRO A 237 2.49 -7.65 -4.26
CA PRO A 237 3.26 -6.48 -3.83
C PRO A 237 2.50 -5.66 -2.79
N CYS A 238 3.22 -5.13 -1.81
CA CYS A 238 2.63 -4.24 -0.81
C CYS A 238 3.68 -3.30 -0.22
N CYS A 239 3.24 -2.35 0.63
CA CYS A 239 4.11 -1.42 1.37
C CYS A 239 5.16 -0.75 0.47
N TYR A 240 4.74 -0.23 -0.67
CA TYR A 240 5.60 0.34 -1.72
C TYR A 240 6.61 1.39 -1.21
N HIS A 241 6.33 2.06 -0.10
CA HIS A 241 7.16 3.10 0.53
C HIS A 241 8.34 2.57 1.37
N LEU A 242 8.42 1.26 1.61
CA LEU A 242 9.52 0.66 2.38
C LEU A 242 10.73 0.42 1.48
N LEU A 243 11.41 1.52 1.15
CA LEU A 243 12.60 1.56 0.31
C LEU A 243 13.77 2.15 1.09
N PRO A 244 15.00 1.62 0.92
CA PRO A 244 16.19 2.15 1.58
C PRO A 244 16.49 3.61 1.20
N SER A 245 16.30 3.97 -0.06
CA SER A 245 16.60 5.30 -0.62
C SER A 245 15.49 6.34 -0.44
N GLY A 246 14.29 5.93 -0.03
CA GLY A 246 13.12 6.82 0.06
C GLY A 246 12.41 7.09 -1.26
N ASP A 247 13.08 7.04 -2.40
CA ASP A 247 12.52 7.20 -3.73
C ASP A 247 12.58 5.89 -4.52
N ILE A 248 11.56 5.64 -5.35
CA ILE A 248 11.55 4.46 -6.20
C ILE A 248 12.23 4.73 -7.54
N THR A 249 13.20 3.88 -7.88
CA THR A 249 13.63 3.74 -9.26
C THR A 249 12.71 2.73 -9.94
N PRO A 250 11.98 3.10 -11.01
CA PRO A 250 11.12 2.17 -11.72
C PRO A 250 11.90 0.93 -12.19
N LEU A 251 11.23 -0.24 -12.17
CA LEU A 251 11.85 -1.50 -12.58
C LEU A 251 11.94 -1.63 -14.09
N SER A 252 10.83 -1.35 -14.79
CA SER A 252 10.74 -1.55 -16.24
C SER A 252 11.40 -0.41 -17.01
N GLN A 253 12.01 -0.73 -18.16
CA GLN A 253 12.50 0.27 -19.09
C GLN A 253 11.35 1.20 -19.53
N SER A 254 10.17 0.64 -19.78
CA SER A 254 8.98 1.42 -20.15
C SER A 254 8.60 2.48 -19.14
N ALA A 255 8.80 2.26 -17.83
CA ALA A 255 8.56 3.25 -16.78
C ALA A 255 9.74 4.21 -16.59
N GLN A 256 10.97 3.74 -16.76
CA GLN A 256 12.19 4.57 -16.69
C GLN A 256 12.23 5.66 -17.77
N GLU A 257 11.66 5.38 -18.94
CA GLU A 257 11.52 6.34 -20.04
C GLU A 257 10.52 7.47 -19.72
N GLN A 258 9.71 7.33 -18.68
CA GLN A 258 8.77 8.35 -18.24
C GLN A 258 9.42 9.33 -17.25
N ALA A 259 9.02 10.60 -17.30
CA ALA A 259 9.51 11.63 -16.38
C ALA A 259 8.92 11.54 -14.97
N LEU A 260 7.98 10.61 -14.73
CA LEU A 260 7.31 10.46 -13.45
C LEU A 260 8.30 9.98 -12.37
N ARG A 261 8.32 10.70 -11.25
CA ARG A 261 9.05 10.32 -10.05
C ARG A 261 8.08 10.33 -8.88
N LEU A 262 8.06 9.23 -8.12
CA LEU A 262 7.22 9.05 -6.94
C LEU A 262 8.11 9.05 -5.71
N ASP A 263 7.87 9.99 -4.81
CA ASP A 263 8.52 10.06 -3.51
C ASP A 263 7.85 9.11 -2.50
N LYS A 264 8.41 9.04 -1.31
CA LYS A 264 7.90 8.18 -0.23
C LYS A 264 6.43 8.49 0.13
N ALA A 265 6.00 9.75 0.06
CA ALA A 265 4.62 10.16 0.36
C ALA A 265 3.66 9.62 -0.71
N ALA A 266 4.01 9.77 -1.97
CA ALA A 266 3.27 9.19 -3.09
C ALA A 266 3.16 7.66 -2.99
N LEU A 267 4.23 6.98 -2.58
CA LEU A 267 4.25 5.53 -2.39
C LEU A 267 3.42 5.06 -1.18
N GLN A 268 3.17 5.94 -0.21
CA GLN A 268 2.27 5.66 0.92
C GLN A 268 0.79 5.82 0.54
N LEU A 269 0.49 6.67 -0.43
CA LEU A 269 -0.89 7.04 -0.77
C LEU A 269 -1.80 5.84 -1.04
N PRO A 270 -1.42 4.81 -1.82
CA PRO A 270 -2.24 3.62 -2.02
C PRO A 270 -2.56 2.84 -0.74
N LEU A 271 -1.78 3.05 0.32
CA LEU A 271 -1.92 2.35 1.60
C LEU A 271 -2.75 3.11 2.63
N ASN A 272 -3.01 4.40 2.36
CA ASN A 272 -3.79 5.28 3.22
C ASN A 272 -5.29 4.96 3.07
N HIS A 273 -5.72 3.82 3.63
CA HIS A 273 -7.14 3.50 3.77
C HIS A 273 -7.61 3.97 5.14
N SER A 274 -8.64 4.79 5.16
CA SER A 274 -9.34 5.09 6.41
C SER A 274 -10.01 3.80 6.90
N VAL A 275 -9.39 3.18 7.89
CA VAL A 275 -10.07 2.14 8.66
C VAL A 275 -11.09 2.89 9.51
N ILE A 276 -12.37 2.54 9.42
CA ILE A 276 -13.38 3.05 10.33
C ILE A 276 -12.94 2.63 11.74
N ALA A 277 -12.25 3.55 12.41
CA ALA A 277 -11.78 3.36 13.77
C ALA A 277 -12.99 3.42 14.72
N ASN A 278 -12.87 2.83 15.91
CA ASN A 278 -13.88 3.05 16.93
C ASN A 278 -13.93 4.56 17.29
N GLN A 279 -15.06 5.00 17.83
CA GLN A 279 -15.34 6.42 18.11
C GLN A 279 -14.24 7.10 18.94
N LYS A 280 -13.65 6.39 19.90
CA LYS A 280 -12.56 6.91 20.73
C LYS A 280 -11.28 7.14 19.93
N ALA A 281 -10.84 6.17 19.14
CA ALA A 281 -9.64 6.30 18.33
C ALA A 281 -9.80 7.39 17.24
N ARG A 282 -11.03 7.58 16.74
CA ARG A 282 -11.37 8.70 15.84
C ARG A 282 -11.20 10.05 16.53
N ALA A 283 -11.80 10.21 17.73
CA ALA A 283 -11.71 11.44 18.50
C ALA A 283 -10.25 11.78 18.87
N ASP A 284 -9.47 10.80 19.29
CA ASP A 284 -8.05 10.96 19.62
C ASP A 284 -7.23 11.40 18.39
N ARG A 285 -7.49 10.81 17.22
CA ARG A 285 -6.83 11.20 15.96
C ARG A 285 -7.20 12.63 15.54
N ILE A 286 -8.47 13.00 15.61
CA ILE A 286 -8.94 14.36 15.31
C ILE A 286 -8.25 15.35 16.24
N LYS A 287 -8.20 15.06 17.53
CA LYS A 287 -7.54 15.87 18.54
C LYS A 287 -6.04 16.03 18.26
N GLU A 288 -5.35 14.92 17.98
CA GLU A 288 -3.91 14.94 17.68
C GLU A 288 -3.61 15.83 16.46
N VAL A 289 -4.33 15.63 15.36
CA VAL A 289 -4.11 16.41 14.12
C VAL A 289 -4.41 17.90 14.37
N SER A 290 -5.53 18.22 15.03
CA SER A 290 -5.87 19.61 15.35
C SER A 290 -4.80 20.27 16.24
N TRP A 291 -4.28 19.55 17.23
CA TRP A 291 -3.27 20.08 18.13
C TRP A 291 -1.90 20.25 17.45
N ARG A 292 -1.51 19.32 16.60
CA ARG A 292 -0.29 19.47 15.80
C ARG A 292 -0.34 20.70 14.91
N LEU A 293 -1.47 20.94 14.25
CA LEU A 293 -1.67 22.08 13.35
C LEU A 293 -1.84 23.41 14.11
N GLY A 294 -2.42 23.38 15.30
CA GLY A 294 -2.48 24.54 16.20
C GLY A 294 -1.10 24.96 16.67
N PHE A 295 -0.30 23.99 17.15
CA PHE A 295 1.11 24.25 17.51
C PHE A 295 1.94 24.68 16.29
N ASP A 296 1.71 24.10 15.11
CA ASP A 296 2.41 24.50 13.90
C ASP A 296 2.12 25.95 13.53
N SER A 297 0.88 26.44 13.73
CA SER A 297 0.54 27.86 13.52
C SER A 297 1.27 28.75 14.53
N LEU A 298 1.31 28.35 15.80
CA LEU A 298 2.03 29.07 16.85
C LEU A 298 3.54 29.15 16.56
N GLN A 299 4.19 28.03 16.23
CA GLN A 299 5.63 27.99 16.00
C GLN A 299 6.05 28.78 14.75
N ARG A 300 5.21 28.80 13.69
CA ARG A 300 5.47 29.63 12.48
C ARG A 300 5.53 31.12 12.82
N GLU A 301 4.59 31.59 13.63
CA GLU A 301 4.55 32.97 14.08
C GLU A 301 5.74 33.28 14.98
N LEU A 302 6.02 32.48 16.01
CA LEU A 302 7.12 32.72 16.93
C LEU A 302 8.50 32.68 16.28
N ARG A 303 8.67 31.84 15.28
CA ARG A 303 9.93 31.71 14.55
C ARG A 303 10.03 32.67 13.35
N ALA A 304 8.94 33.37 13.01
CA ALA A 304 8.80 34.14 11.77
C ALA A 304 9.20 33.32 10.51
N GLN A 305 8.84 32.03 10.50
CA GLN A 305 9.15 31.08 9.43
C GLN A 305 7.90 30.31 9.03
N ASP A 306 7.44 30.48 7.79
CA ASP A 306 6.27 29.80 7.26
C ASP A 306 6.61 28.38 6.76
N THR A 307 7.18 27.56 7.66
CA THR A 307 7.55 26.18 7.38
C THR A 307 6.99 25.24 8.44
N TYR A 308 6.42 24.11 7.99
CA TYR A 308 5.92 23.06 8.89
C TYR A 308 7.06 22.46 9.71
N LEU A 309 6.84 22.32 11.03
CA LEU A 309 7.80 21.74 11.95
C LEU A 309 7.27 20.36 12.43
N PRO A 310 7.76 19.25 11.83
CA PRO A 310 7.28 17.92 12.16
C PRO A 310 7.55 17.58 13.64
N LEU A 311 6.53 17.14 14.36
CA LEU A 311 6.65 16.63 15.73
C LEU A 311 6.88 15.12 15.73
N PRO A 312 7.57 14.57 16.74
CA PRO A 312 7.68 13.13 16.93
C PRO A 312 6.30 12.48 17.17
N ALA A 313 6.29 11.14 17.25
CA ALA A 313 5.07 10.40 17.61
C ALA A 313 4.52 10.85 18.95
N VAL A 314 3.22 11.16 18.99
CA VAL A 314 2.52 11.64 20.20
C VAL A 314 2.01 10.43 20.98
N ARG A 315 2.30 10.38 22.26
CA ARG A 315 1.76 9.34 23.16
C ARG A 315 0.36 9.76 23.66
N GLN A 316 -0.46 8.78 24.00
CA GLN A 316 -1.81 9.01 24.55
C GLN A 316 -1.81 9.96 25.77
N SER A 317 -0.79 9.86 26.63
CA SER A 317 -0.64 10.76 27.79
C SER A 317 -0.52 12.23 27.42
N GLN A 318 0.03 12.56 26.27
CA GLN A 318 0.17 13.95 25.79
C GLN A 318 -1.14 14.51 25.22
N LEU A 319 -2.09 13.63 24.87
CA LEU A 319 -3.42 14.02 24.43
C LEU A 319 -4.44 14.07 25.59
N SER A 320 -4.10 13.58 26.77
CA SER A 320 -5.01 13.57 27.94
C SER A 320 -5.10 14.91 28.66
N GLY A 321 -4.08 15.78 28.49
CA GLY A 321 -4.01 17.10 29.10
C GLY A 321 -4.73 18.20 28.29
N SER A 322 -4.32 19.44 28.50
CA SER A 322 -4.79 20.61 27.76
C SER A 322 -3.96 20.85 26.48
N PHE A 323 -4.48 21.66 25.57
CA PHE A 323 -3.72 22.11 24.41
C PHE A 323 -2.45 22.91 24.80
N LYS A 324 -2.51 23.66 25.90
CA LYS A 324 -1.35 24.35 26.49
C LYS A 324 -0.25 23.34 26.86
N ASP A 325 -0.59 22.27 27.57
CA ASP A 325 0.38 21.24 27.96
C ASP A 325 1.02 20.57 26.75
N PHE A 326 0.22 20.30 25.72
CA PHE A 326 0.72 19.80 24.45
C PHE A 326 1.69 20.77 23.78
N CYS A 327 1.38 22.09 23.75
CA CYS A 327 2.28 23.10 23.18
C CYS A 327 3.59 23.22 23.97
N LEU A 328 3.56 23.15 25.30
CA LEU A 328 4.76 23.15 26.15
C LEU A 328 5.65 21.96 25.83
N TRP A 329 5.06 20.76 25.74
CA TRP A 329 5.77 19.55 25.32
C TRP A 329 6.37 19.67 23.90
N ALA A 330 5.58 20.12 22.94
CA ALA A 330 5.99 20.23 21.55
C ALA A 330 7.12 21.25 21.37
N ALA A 331 7.02 22.38 22.06
CA ALA A 331 8.03 23.44 22.09
C ALA A 331 9.36 22.91 22.65
N ALA A 332 9.32 22.17 23.76
CA ALA A 332 10.51 21.54 24.35
C ALA A 332 11.16 20.53 23.38
N GLN A 333 10.34 19.73 22.64
CA GLN A 333 10.85 18.77 21.63
C GLN A 333 11.58 19.45 20.46
N LYS A 334 11.25 20.72 20.19
CA LYS A 334 11.74 21.44 19.00
C LYS A 334 12.61 22.66 19.33
N GLY A 335 12.87 22.91 20.60
CA GLY A 335 13.66 24.06 21.02
C GLY A 335 12.99 25.40 20.68
N VAL A 336 11.65 25.46 20.67
CA VAL A 336 10.89 26.67 20.43
C VAL A 336 10.63 27.36 21.78
N LEU A 337 11.01 28.63 21.90
CA LEU A 337 10.72 29.42 23.10
C LEU A 337 9.27 29.95 23.04
N LEU A 338 8.48 29.62 24.07
CA LEU A 338 7.11 30.13 24.21
C LEU A 338 7.11 31.37 25.10
N PRO A 339 6.48 32.49 24.67
CA PRO A 339 6.27 33.65 25.52
C PRO A 339 5.34 33.32 26.70
N GLU A 340 5.41 34.11 27.77
CA GLU A 340 4.51 33.96 28.93
C GLU A 340 3.04 34.19 28.56
N ALA A 341 2.77 35.12 27.67
CA ALA A 341 1.42 35.47 27.22
C ALA A 341 1.18 34.89 25.80
N VAL A 342 0.54 33.70 25.75
CA VAL A 342 0.10 33.04 24.51
C VAL A 342 -1.40 32.81 24.59
N ASP A 343 -2.17 33.24 23.61
CA ASP A 343 -3.59 32.84 23.46
C ASP A 343 -3.70 31.42 22.88
N PHE A 344 -3.50 30.42 23.74
CA PHE A 344 -3.62 29.01 23.36
C PHE A 344 -4.99 28.67 22.77
N ALA A 345 -6.07 29.33 23.20
CA ALA A 345 -7.41 29.07 22.69
C ALA A 345 -7.55 29.52 21.21
N ALA A 346 -6.92 30.61 20.83
CA ALA A 346 -6.90 31.07 19.44
C ALA A 346 -6.17 30.05 18.55
N TYR A 347 -4.98 29.57 18.97
CA TYR A 347 -4.23 28.59 18.20
C TYR A 347 -4.90 27.22 18.16
N GLN A 348 -5.63 26.81 19.20
CA GLN A 348 -6.44 25.59 19.17
C GLN A 348 -7.54 25.69 18.13
N ARG A 349 -8.30 26.81 18.08
CA ARG A 349 -9.31 27.06 17.05
C ARG A 349 -8.71 27.05 15.64
N LEU A 350 -7.55 27.69 15.48
CA LEU A 350 -6.83 27.71 14.20
C LEU A 350 -6.40 26.30 13.78
N GLY A 351 -5.95 25.46 14.72
CA GLY A 351 -5.64 24.07 14.48
C GLY A 351 -6.83 23.24 13.99
N GLU A 352 -8.01 23.47 14.56
CA GLU A 352 -9.25 22.83 14.10
C GLU A 352 -9.63 23.25 12.68
N GLN A 353 -9.50 24.55 12.35
CA GLN A 353 -9.75 25.05 11.00
C GLN A 353 -8.76 24.43 10.00
N ARG A 354 -7.47 24.40 10.34
CA ARG A 354 -6.45 23.79 9.48
C ARG A 354 -6.65 22.29 9.30
N ARG A 355 -7.10 21.57 10.34
CA ARG A 355 -7.46 20.16 10.22
C ARG A 355 -8.56 19.91 9.17
N ARG A 356 -9.59 20.79 9.17
CA ARG A 356 -10.66 20.70 8.16
C ARG A 356 -10.13 20.90 6.74
N LEU A 357 -9.19 21.83 6.58
CA LEU A 357 -8.52 22.06 5.30
C LEU A 357 -7.65 20.89 4.89
N THR A 358 -6.80 20.36 5.79
CA THR A 358 -5.91 19.24 5.48
C THR A 358 -6.69 17.98 5.09
N ALA A 359 -7.79 17.68 5.79
CA ALA A 359 -8.65 16.55 5.44
C ALA A 359 -9.20 16.66 4.01
N ARG A 360 -9.53 17.86 3.54
CA ARG A 360 -10.03 18.11 2.18
C ARG A 360 -8.94 18.02 1.12
N ILE A 361 -7.74 18.49 1.44
CA ILE A 361 -6.55 18.28 0.58
C ILE A 361 -6.28 16.79 0.43
N ASP A 362 -6.30 16.04 1.54
CA ASP A 362 -6.08 14.60 1.55
C ASP A 362 -7.16 13.85 0.75
N LEU A 363 -8.45 14.22 0.84
CA LEU A 363 -9.51 13.61 0.04
C LEU A 363 -9.27 13.76 -1.48
N ALA A 364 -8.81 14.93 -1.93
CA ALA A 364 -8.46 15.11 -3.35
C ALA A 364 -7.30 14.19 -3.76
N ALA A 365 -6.27 14.08 -2.93
CA ALA A 365 -5.14 13.18 -3.17
C ALA A 365 -5.57 11.71 -3.15
N HIS A 366 -6.48 11.34 -2.27
CA HIS A 366 -6.98 9.99 -2.10
C HIS A 366 -7.77 9.46 -3.30
N LEU A 367 -8.29 10.32 -4.18
CA LEU A 367 -8.81 9.89 -5.49
C LEU A 367 -7.76 9.12 -6.30
N PHE A 368 -6.49 9.46 -6.15
CA PHE A 368 -5.38 8.88 -6.93
C PHE A 368 -4.79 7.60 -6.34
N ARG A 369 -5.29 7.08 -5.22
CA ARG A 369 -4.84 5.80 -4.64
C ARG A 369 -4.82 4.65 -5.66
N PRO A 370 -5.92 4.38 -6.39
CA PRO A 370 -5.94 3.31 -7.39
C PRO A 370 -5.03 3.60 -8.59
N VAL A 371 -4.95 4.86 -9.00
CA VAL A 371 -4.12 5.29 -10.14
C VAL A 371 -2.64 5.02 -9.87
N ILE A 372 -2.15 5.44 -8.69
CA ILE A 372 -0.76 5.22 -8.28
C ILE A 372 -0.47 3.73 -8.10
N GLU A 373 -1.35 2.98 -7.43
CA GLU A 373 -1.14 1.54 -7.26
C GLU A 373 -1.10 0.82 -8.59
N ARG A 374 -2.01 1.14 -9.50
CA ARG A 374 -2.03 0.56 -10.85
C ARG A 374 -0.75 0.86 -11.61
N TYR A 375 -0.26 2.09 -11.58
CA TYR A 375 1.03 2.46 -12.17
C TYR A 375 2.17 1.61 -11.60
N LEU A 376 2.23 1.47 -10.27
CA LEU A 376 3.25 0.67 -9.60
C LEU A 376 3.17 -0.82 -9.97
N LEU A 377 1.98 -1.39 -10.06
CA LEU A 377 1.76 -2.77 -10.48
C LEU A 377 2.16 -2.98 -11.93
N LEU A 378 1.78 -2.06 -12.82
CA LEU A 378 2.14 -2.13 -14.23
C LEU A 378 3.64 -2.00 -14.49
N ASP A 379 4.37 -1.24 -13.69
CA ASP A 379 5.82 -1.19 -13.74
C ASP A 379 6.44 -2.58 -13.50
N ARG A 380 5.99 -3.32 -12.47
CA ARG A 380 6.45 -4.69 -12.19
C ARG A 380 6.07 -5.66 -13.31
N VAL A 381 4.85 -5.51 -13.83
CA VAL A 381 4.37 -6.33 -14.95
C VAL A 381 5.19 -6.08 -16.22
N CYS A 382 5.42 -4.81 -16.57
CA CYS A 382 6.23 -4.45 -17.72
C CYS A 382 7.67 -4.96 -17.61
N PHE A 383 8.27 -4.88 -16.42
CA PHE A 383 9.59 -5.45 -16.13
C PHE A 383 9.67 -6.95 -16.45
N LEU A 384 8.68 -7.72 -15.98
CA LEU A 384 8.63 -9.16 -16.23
C LEU A 384 8.36 -9.47 -17.72
N LEU A 385 7.48 -8.70 -18.38
CA LEU A 385 7.23 -8.82 -19.83
C LEU A 385 8.49 -8.51 -20.65
N GLU A 386 9.26 -7.50 -20.26
CA GLU A 386 10.53 -7.12 -20.89
C GLU A 386 11.61 -8.20 -20.74
N ALA A 387 11.53 -8.97 -19.65
CA ALA A 387 12.37 -10.13 -19.40
C ALA A 387 11.87 -11.44 -20.05
N GLY A 388 10.85 -11.39 -20.91
CA GLY A 388 10.34 -12.53 -21.66
C GLY A 388 9.30 -13.39 -20.93
N TYR A 389 8.84 -13.01 -19.75
CA TYR A 389 7.74 -13.70 -19.05
C TYR A 389 6.39 -13.42 -19.70
N ARG A 390 5.50 -14.39 -19.63
CA ARG A 390 4.05 -14.15 -19.74
C ARG A 390 3.55 -13.75 -18.36
N VAL A 391 2.67 -12.74 -18.29
CA VAL A 391 2.23 -12.18 -17.01
C VAL A 391 0.72 -12.06 -16.98
N GLN A 392 0.14 -12.49 -15.87
CA GLN A 392 -1.23 -12.22 -15.47
C GLN A 392 -1.22 -11.31 -14.24
N LEU A 393 -2.08 -10.30 -14.24
CA LEU A 393 -2.26 -9.37 -13.14
C LEU A 393 -3.73 -9.39 -12.73
N GLY A 394 -4.00 -9.61 -11.44
CA GLY A 394 -5.36 -9.71 -10.94
C GLY A 394 -5.46 -9.54 -9.43
N ALA A 395 -6.64 -9.81 -8.86
CA ALA A 395 -6.88 -9.84 -7.43
C ALA A 395 -7.06 -11.29 -6.95
N PHE A 396 -6.32 -11.71 -5.92
CA PHE A 396 -6.45 -13.06 -5.35
C PHE A 396 -7.59 -13.18 -4.32
N CYS A 397 -8.15 -12.07 -3.85
CA CYS A 397 -9.29 -12.03 -2.94
C CYS A 397 -10.02 -10.69 -3.05
N GLU A 398 -11.18 -10.61 -2.41
CA GLU A 398 -11.93 -9.37 -2.31
C GLU A 398 -11.18 -8.30 -1.51
N GLN A 399 -11.40 -7.04 -1.85
CA GLN A 399 -10.80 -5.89 -1.18
C GLN A 399 -11.19 -5.81 0.31
N ALA A 400 -12.38 -6.29 0.69
CA ALA A 400 -12.82 -6.39 2.08
C ALA A 400 -11.92 -7.31 2.93
N THR A 401 -11.32 -8.34 2.33
CA THR A 401 -10.37 -9.24 3.00
C THR A 401 -9.03 -8.55 3.22
N THR A 402 -8.52 -7.89 2.20
CA THR A 402 -7.36 -7.01 2.27
C THR A 402 -7.35 -6.03 1.11
N PRO A 403 -7.08 -4.73 1.33
CA PRO A 403 -6.89 -3.78 0.24
C PRO A 403 -5.65 -4.08 -0.60
N ARG A 404 -4.75 -4.95 -0.13
CA ARG A 404 -3.51 -5.37 -0.80
C ARG A 404 -3.70 -6.73 -1.46
N ASN A 405 -4.72 -6.82 -2.30
CA ASN A 405 -5.17 -8.07 -2.91
C ASN A 405 -4.61 -8.31 -4.33
N ALA A 406 -3.77 -7.42 -4.84
CA ALA A 406 -3.17 -7.60 -6.15
C ALA A 406 -2.23 -8.82 -6.19
N LEU A 407 -2.31 -9.59 -7.26
CA LEU A 407 -1.44 -10.73 -7.57
C LEU A 407 -0.83 -10.55 -8.95
N ILE A 408 0.48 -10.57 -9.01
CA ILE A 408 1.24 -10.74 -10.25
C ILE A 408 1.66 -12.20 -10.33
N HIS A 409 1.16 -12.90 -11.36
CA HIS A 409 1.58 -14.27 -11.68
C HIS A 409 2.29 -14.27 -13.03
N ALA A 410 3.54 -14.71 -13.05
CA ALA A 410 4.39 -14.66 -14.23
C ALA A 410 5.09 -16.00 -14.45
N TRP A 411 5.27 -16.39 -15.72
CA TRP A 411 5.96 -17.61 -16.08
C TRP A 411 6.73 -17.49 -17.40
N LEU A 412 7.86 -18.16 -17.50
CA LEU A 412 8.60 -18.26 -18.74
C LEU A 412 7.87 -19.21 -19.73
N PRO A 413 7.85 -18.92 -21.04
CA PRO A 413 7.33 -19.83 -22.04
C PRO A 413 7.99 -21.21 -21.94
N GLY A 414 7.20 -22.28 -22.01
CA GLY A 414 7.69 -23.66 -21.86
C GLY A 414 7.78 -24.16 -20.40
N SER A 415 7.40 -23.36 -19.42
CA SER A 415 7.42 -23.71 -17.99
C SER A 415 6.05 -24.21 -17.46
N ARG A 416 5.11 -24.48 -18.32
CA ARG A 416 3.78 -25.09 -17.99
C ARG A 416 3.72 -26.53 -18.37
#